data_07034dff479b18e5db55952f7b01a6fc
#
_entry.id   07034dff479b18e5db55952f7b01a6fc
#
_cell.length_a   1.000
_cell.length_b   1.000
_cell.length_c   1.000
_cell.angle_alpha   90.00
_cell.angle_beta   90.00
_cell.angle_gamma   90.00
#
_symmetry.space_group_name_H-M   'P 1'
#
loop_
_entity.id
_entity.type
_entity.pdbx_description
1 polymer ?
#
loop_
_entity_poly.entity_id
_entity_poly.type
_entity_poly.pdbx_seq_one_letter_code
_entity_poly.pdbx_strand_id
1 'polypeptide(L)' 'IKEVIITIDEFETIRLVDYEGFSQEQCGEQMNVSRATAQRIHRSARSKMATALVEGRSIKIDGGEYKINKK' A
#
# COMPACT_ATOMS: atom_id res chain seq x y z
N ILE A 1 10.13 8.45 18.98
CA ILE A 1 8.90 8.09 18.25
C ILE A 1 9.28 7.24 17.07
N LYS A 2 8.62 6.10 16.96
CA LYS A 2 8.94 5.17 15.86
C LYS A 2 8.18 5.54 14.61
N GLU A 3 8.89 5.41 13.49
CA GLU A 3 8.26 5.54 12.19
C GLU A 3 7.36 4.34 11.92
N VAL A 4 6.35 4.57 11.09
CA VAL A 4 5.56 3.49 10.51
C VAL A 4 6.15 3.22 9.13
N ILE A 5 6.52 1.97 8.89
CA ILE A 5 7.15 1.60 7.64
C ILE A 5 6.13 0.93 6.75
N ILE A 6 5.90 1.55 5.60
CA ILE A 6 5.00 1.04 4.56
C ILE A 6 5.89 0.44 3.48
N THR A 7 5.64 -0.81 3.13
CA THR A 7 6.42 -1.43 2.06
C THR A 7 6.01 -0.86 0.71
N ILE A 8 6.84 -1.07 -0.30
CA ILE A 8 6.57 -0.55 -1.63
C ILE A 8 5.27 -1.13 -2.20
N ASP A 9 5.04 -2.43 -2.00
CA ASP A 9 3.80 -3.03 -2.47
C ASP A 9 2.59 -2.51 -1.70
N GLU A 10 2.73 -2.25 -0.41
CA GLU A 10 1.66 -1.62 0.35
C GLU A 10 1.37 -0.21 -0.16
N PHE A 11 2.42 0.56 -0.42
CA PHE A 11 2.26 1.89 -0.98
C PHE A 11 1.53 1.83 -2.32
N GLU A 12 1.89 0.85 -3.15
CA GLU A 12 1.28 0.75 -4.47
C GLU A 12 -0.21 0.43 -4.38
N THR A 13 -0.65 -0.37 -3.40
CA THR A 13 -2.08 -0.62 -3.24
C THR A 13 -2.81 0.66 -2.85
N ILE A 14 -2.22 1.48 -1.99
CA ILE A 14 -2.83 2.76 -1.63
C ILE A 14 -2.92 3.65 -2.87
N ARG A 15 -1.86 3.71 -3.64
CA ARG A 15 -1.85 4.55 -4.85
C ARG A 15 -2.93 4.11 -5.83
N LEU A 16 -3.01 2.81 -6.09
CA LEU A 16 -3.95 2.30 -7.09
C LEU A 16 -5.40 2.37 -6.61
N VAL A 17 -5.66 1.88 -5.41
CA VAL A 17 -7.04 1.77 -4.93
C VAL A 17 -7.55 3.11 -4.40
N ASP A 18 -6.81 3.73 -3.50
CA ASP A 18 -7.33 4.90 -2.79
C ASP A 18 -7.11 6.19 -3.57
N TYR A 19 -6.03 6.28 -4.34
CA TYR A 19 -5.74 7.49 -5.09
C TYR A 19 -6.30 7.42 -6.51
N GLU A 20 -6.04 6.32 -7.23
CA GLU A 20 -6.49 6.20 -8.62
C GLU A 20 -7.91 5.68 -8.75
N GLY A 21 -8.47 5.11 -7.69
CA GLY A 21 -9.83 4.60 -7.72
C GLY A 21 -10.00 3.22 -8.32
N PHE A 22 -8.93 2.43 -8.37
CA PHE A 22 -9.00 1.06 -8.88
C PHE A 22 -9.80 0.18 -7.94
N SER A 23 -10.47 -0.81 -8.50
CA SER A 23 -11.05 -1.89 -7.70
C SER A 23 -9.94 -2.79 -7.21
N GLN A 24 -10.26 -3.67 -6.25
CA GLN A 24 -9.28 -4.64 -5.76
C GLN A 24 -8.83 -5.58 -6.88
N GLU A 25 -9.75 -5.95 -7.75
CA GLU A 25 -9.43 -6.80 -8.88
C GLU A 25 -8.47 -6.10 -9.84
N GLN A 26 -8.77 -4.85 -10.16
CA GLN A 26 -7.90 -4.07 -11.04
C GLN A 26 -6.53 -3.86 -10.42
N CYS A 27 -6.49 -3.63 -9.11
CA CYS A 27 -5.25 -3.49 -8.38
C CYS A 27 -4.41 -4.76 -8.48
N GLY A 28 -5.04 -5.91 -8.30
CA GLY A 28 -4.35 -7.19 -8.41
C GLY A 28 -3.78 -7.40 -9.79
N GLU A 29 -4.55 -7.06 -10.82
CA GLU A 29 -4.08 -7.18 -12.20
C GLU A 29 -2.87 -6.29 -12.45
N GLN A 30 -2.94 -5.06 -11.98
CA GLN A 30 -1.85 -4.10 -12.16
C GLN A 30 -0.58 -4.55 -11.48
N MET A 31 -0.71 -5.15 -10.30
CA MET A 31 0.43 -5.60 -9.51
C MET A 31 0.83 -7.04 -9.82
N ASN A 32 0.08 -7.70 -10.69
CA ASN A 32 0.33 -9.08 -11.07
C ASN A 32 0.21 -10.04 -9.89
N VAL A 33 -0.82 -9.84 -9.09
CA VAL A 33 -1.15 -10.72 -7.96
C VAL A 33 -2.66 -10.98 -8.00
N SER A 34 -3.10 -11.95 -7.21
CA SER A 34 -4.52 -12.26 -7.14
C SER A 34 -5.26 -11.13 -6.43
N ARG A 35 -6.57 -11.07 -6.67
CA ARG A 35 -7.42 -10.10 -5.97
C ARG A 35 -7.29 -10.26 -4.46
N ALA A 36 -7.29 -11.51 -3.98
CA ALA A 36 -7.19 -11.75 -2.54
C ALA A 36 -5.88 -11.24 -1.97
N THR A 37 -4.78 -11.43 -2.70
CA THR A 37 -3.49 -10.95 -2.28
C THR A 37 -3.45 -9.42 -2.26
N ALA A 38 -3.97 -8.77 -3.31
CA ALA A 38 -4.03 -7.32 -3.36
C ALA A 38 -4.85 -6.78 -2.18
N GLN A 39 -5.96 -7.43 -1.89
CA GLN A 39 -6.82 -7.00 -0.79
C GLN A 39 -6.13 -7.11 0.56
N ARG A 40 -5.38 -8.18 0.76
CA ARG A 40 -4.65 -8.39 2.00
C ARG A 40 -3.55 -7.34 2.17
N ILE A 41 -2.81 -7.07 1.10
CA ILE A 41 -1.75 -6.06 1.13
C ILE A 41 -2.37 -4.68 1.42
N HIS A 42 -3.48 -4.38 0.76
CA HIS A 42 -4.14 -3.09 0.93
C HIS A 42 -4.65 -2.91 2.35
N ARG A 43 -5.21 -3.96 2.94
CA ARG A 43 -5.69 -3.89 4.31
C ARG A 43 -4.54 -3.58 5.27
N SER A 44 -3.40 -4.25 5.08
CA SER A 44 -2.21 -3.99 5.88
C SER A 44 -1.75 -2.55 5.72
N ALA A 45 -1.73 -2.06 4.48
CA ALA A 45 -1.31 -0.69 4.18
C ALA A 45 -2.19 0.32 4.90
N ARG A 46 -3.51 0.13 4.82
CA ARG A 46 -4.43 1.08 5.43
C ARG A 46 -4.36 1.06 6.94
N SER A 47 -4.14 -0.11 7.54
CA SER A 47 -3.98 -0.21 8.98
C SER A 47 -2.75 0.57 9.44
N LYS A 48 -1.64 0.45 8.70
CA LYS A 48 -0.44 1.19 9.03
C LYS A 48 -0.63 2.70 8.87
N MET A 49 -1.34 3.10 7.82
CA MET A 49 -1.64 4.52 7.61
C MET A 49 -2.48 5.06 8.76
N ALA A 50 -3.48 4.30 9.19
CA ALA A 50 -4.32 4.72 10.30
C ALA A 50 -3.49 4.90 11.58
N THR A 51 -2.58 3.98 11.84
CA THR A 51 -1.71 4.08 13.00
C THR A 51 -0.89 5.36 12.95
N ALA A 52 -0.30 5.64 11.79
CA ALA A 52 0.52 6.84 11.64
C ALA A 52 -0.31 8.10 11.87
N LEU A 53 -1.51 8.14 11.30
CA LEU A 53 -2.36 9.32 11.44
C LEU A 53 -2.82 9.52 12.88
N VAL A 54 -3.27 8.45 13.52
CA VAL A 54 -3.85 8.56 14.85
C VAL A 54 -2.78 8.85 15.88
N GLU A 55 -1.61 8.25 15.72
CA GLU A 55 -0.54 8.38 16.71
C GLU A 55 0.47 9.46 16.37
N GLY A 56 0.27 10.16 15.25
CA GLY A 56 1.16 11.25 14.87
C GLY A 56 2.55 10.78 14.53
N ARG A 57 2.68 9.61 13.91
CA ARG A 57 3.97 9.07 13.52
C ARG A 57 4.29 9.43 12.09
N SER A 58 5.58 9.56 11.80
CA SER A 58 6.00 9.74 10.42
C SER A 58 5.90 8.41 9.67
N ILE A 59 5.82 8.49 8.36
CA ILE A 59 5.70 7.32 7.49
C ILE A 59 6.95 7.25 6.63
N LYS A 60 7.51 6.05 6.54
CA LYS A 60 8.63 5.79 5.65
C LYS A 60 8.23 4.68 4.70
N ILE A 61 8.47 4.90 3.41
CA ILE A 61 8.18 3.90 2.39
C ILE A 61 9.47 3.17 2.07
N ASP A 62 9.51 1.87 2.37
CA ASP A 62 10.75 1.11 2.24
C ASP A 62 10.43 -0.36 2.17
N GLY A 63 11.32 -1.12 1.54
CA GLY A 63 11.19 -2.57 1.49
C GLY A 63 10.21 -3.06 0.46
N GLY A 64 9.88 -4.35 0.54
CA GLY A 64 9.02 -4.99 -0.43
C GLY A 64 9.79 -5.33 -1.68
N GLU A 65 9.14 -6.08 -2.57
CA GLU A 65 9.80 -6.54 -3.80
C GLU A 65 9.21 -5.93 -5.05
N TYR A 66 8.14 -5.20 -4.91
CA TYR A 66 7.48 -4.59 -6.04
C TYR A 66 8.16 -3.28 -6.37
N LYS A 67 8.44 -3.08 -7.66
CA LYS A 67 9.05 -1.83 -8.10
C LYS A 67 8.00 -0.93 -8.69
N ILE A 68 8.02 0.33 -8.26
CA ILE A 68 7.09 1.32 -8.78
C ILE A 68 7.67 1.89 -10.05
N ASN A 69 6.90 1.81 -11.13
CA ASN A 69 7.28 2.43 -12.39
C ASN A 69 6.85 3.87 -12.37
N LYS A 70 7.80 4.75 -12.29
CA LYS A 70 7.52 6.18 -12.35
C LYS A 70 7.77 6.69 -13.76
N LYS A 71 6.91 7.57 -14.16
CA LYS A 71 7.05 8.21 -15.45
C LYS A 71 7.91 9.42 -15.35
#